data_659e4137e31c977fbf8ad0ced213405f
#
_entry.id   659e4137e31c977fbf8ad0ced213405f
#
_cell.length_a   1.000
_cell.length_b   1.000
_cell.length_c   1.000
_cell.angle_alpha   90.00
_cell.angle_beta   90.00
_cell.angle_gamma   90.00
#
_symmetry.space_group_name_H-M   'P 1'
#
loop_
_entity.id
_entity.type
_entity.pdbx_description
1 polymer ?
#
loop_
_entity_poly.entity_id
_entity_poly.type
_entity_poly.pdbx_seq_one_letter_code
_entity_poly.pdbx_strand_id
1 'polypeptide(L)'
;MSSRCAQDIIEECSSFASMGDSHYLFSSFQERLETVPDLSKQQKEAYISQHQKLVNENIFPSYRKLSAAMAALKNTGKNQNGLCYYPNGKAYYEYIVRRDTGSSRSVSDLQDLTKSQMAEDLTAMQSALIKSSKTGESSGGSTVKLTLENTDPLVILDSLKEKCSGDFPALPDVNIQVKQVQAEMEDYLSPAFFMVPAIDDTDDNVIYINEDICPMI
;
A
#
# COMPACT_ATOMS: atom_id res chain seq x y z
N MET A 1 21.74 -12.18 -7.58
CA MET A 1 20.72 -11.41 -6.83
C MET A 1 21.41 -10.74 -5.65
N SER A 2 21.05 -9.51 -5.30
CA SER A 2 21.64 -8.85 -4.12
C SER A 2 21.22 -9.57 -2.84
N SER A 3 22.07 -9.52 -1.82
CA SER A 3 21.82 -10.18 -0.53
C SER A 3 20.54 -9.63 0.14
N ARG A 4 20.35 -8.31 0.07
CA ARG A 4 19.19 -7.63 0.67
C ARG A 4 17.88 -8.06 0.03
N CYS A 5 17.72 -7.90 -1.29
CA CYS A 5 16.49 -8.28 -1.98
C CYS A 5 16.14 -9.76 -1.83
N ALA A 6 17.15 -10.66 -1.78
CA ALA A 6 16.91 -12.07 -1.53
C ALA A 6 16.42 -12.31 -0.10
N GLN A 7 16.99 -11.59 0.87
CA GLN A 7 16.62 -11.71 2.27
C GLN A 7 15.18 -11.23 2.51
N ASP A 8 14.81 -10.07 1.97
CA ASP A 8 13.47 -9.52 2.08
C ASP A 8 12.41 -10.53 1.56
N ILE A 9 12.63 -11.11 0.37
CA ILE A 9 11.73 -12.13 -0.18
C ILE A 9 11.68 -13.40 0.68
N ILE A 10 12.82 -13.83 1.23
CA ILE A 10 12.87 -15.00 2.12
C ILE A 10 12.04 -14.75 3.38
N GLU A 11 12.16 -13.58 3.99
CA GLU A 11 11.44 -13.21 5.20
C GLU A 11 9.94 -13.11 4.94
N GLU A 12 9.52 -12.44 3.87
CA GLU A 12 8.11 -12.35 3.46
C GLU A 12 7.51 -13.74 3.19
N CYS A 13 8.19 -14.58 2.39
CA CYS A 13 7.71 -15.93 2.12
C CYS A 13 7.64 -16.81 3.37
N SER A 14 8.58 -16.64 4.28
CA SER A 14 8.64 -17.41 5.53
C SER A 14 7.54 -16.95 6.49
N SER A 15 7.34 -15.65 6.63
CA SER A 15 6.25 -15.07 7.42
C SER A 15 4.89 -15.56 6.91
N PHE A 16 4.63 -15.40 5.61
CA PHE A 16 3.41 -15.88 4.98
C PHE A 16 3.16 -17.38 5.26
N ALA A 17 4.14 -18.25 5.04
CA ALA A 17 3.97 -19.69 5.20
C ALA A 17 3.94 -20.16 6.67
N SER A 18 4.27 -19.29 7.65
CA SER A 18 4.31 -19.61 9.08
C SER A 18 3.03 -19.26 9.84
N MET A 19 2.13 -18.50 9.24
CA MET A 19 0.87 -18.08 9.89
C MET A 19 -0.07 -19.25 10.22
N GLY A 20 0.10 -20.40 9.55
CA GLY A 20 -0.65 -21.62 9.85
C GLY A 20 -2.17 -21.42 9.72
N ASP A 21 -2.92 -21.94 10.68
CA ASP A 21 -4.40 -21.92 10.64
C ASP A 21 -5.01 -20.52 10.84
N SER A 22 -4.24 -19.55 11.33
CA SER A 22 -4.67 -18.15 11.45
C SER A 22 -4.46 -17.33 10.18
N HIS A 23 -4.06 -17.96 9.07
CA HIS A 23 -3.81 -17.26 7.84
C HIS A 23 -5.09 -16.67 7.24
N TYR A 24 -5.02 -15.40 6.83
CA TYR A 24 -6.17 -14.66 6.26
C TYR A 24 -6.84 -15.36 5.07
N LEU A 25 -6.15 -16.22 4.34
CA LEU A 25 -6.74 -17.01 3.26
C LEU A 25 -7.91 -17.86 3.74
N PHE A 26 -7.88 -18.33 4.99
CA PHE A 26 -8.97 -19.14 5.55
C PHE A 26 -10.17 -18.29 5.94
N SER A 27 -9.93 -17.20 6.69
CA SER A 27 -11.01 -16.28 7.12
C SER A 27 -11.70 -15.63 5.93
N SER A 28 -10.94 -15.07 4.99
CA SER A 28 -11.48 -14.41 3.82
C SER A 28 -12.25 -15.33 2.88
N PHE A 29 -11.82 -16.59 2.75
CA PHE A 29 -12.57 -17.58 1.98
C PHE A 29 -13.90 -17.91 2.64
N GLN A 30 -13.91 -18.09 3.96
CA GLN A 30 -15.14 -18.38 4.71
C GLN A 30 -16.14 -17.23 4.62
N GLU A 31 -15.69 -15.98 4.82
CA GLU A 31 -16.53 -14.79 4.70
C GLU A 31 -17.17 -14.67 3.32
N ARG A 32 -16.36 -14.84 2.26
CA ARG A 32 -16.88 -14.82 0.88
C ARG A 32 -17.83 -15.97 0.60
N LEU A 33 -17.59 -17.14 1.16
CA LEU A 33 -18.45 -18.29 0.98
C LEU A 33 -19.84 -18.09 1.63
N GLU A 34 -19.89 -17.31 2.73
CA GLU A 34 -21.17 -16.95 3.37
C GLU A 34 -22.04 -16.04 2.49
N THR A 35 -21.44 -15.24 1.63
CA THR A 35 -22.20 -14.35 0.71
C THR A 35 -22.75 -15.07 -0.53
N VAL A 36 -22.32 -16.31 -0.79
CA VAL A 36 -22.79 -17.07 -1.97
C VAL A 36 -24.20 -17.61 -1.69
N PRO A 37 -25.21 -17.21 -2.49
CA PRO A 37 -26.57 -17.70 -2.32
C PRO A 37 -26.69 -19.19 -2.67
N ASP A 38 -27.71 -19.83 -2.16
CA ASP A 38 -28.14 -21.18 -2.52
C ASP A 38 -27.17 -22.34 -2.20
N LEU A 39 -26.14 -22.09 -1.38
CA LEU A 39 -25.27 -23.15 -0.88
C LEU A 39 -25.83 -23.76 0.42
N SER A 40 -26.00 -25.07 0.42
CA SER A 40 -26.30 -25.82 1.64
C SER A 40 -25.10 -25.78 2.61
N LYS A 41 -25.38 -25.95 3.91
CA LYS A 41 -24.35 -26.04 4.94
C LYS A 41 -23.32 -27.12 4.63
N GLN A 42 -23.75 -28.27 4.16
CA GLN A 42 -22.85 -29.37 3.80
C GLN A 42 -21.93 -29.03 2.64
N GLN A 43 -22.42 -28.28 1.65
CA GLN A 43 -21.58 -27.81 0.54
C GLN A 43 -20.56 -26.76 1.01
N LYS A 44 -20.96 -25.83 1.88
CA LYS A 44 -20.03 -24.86 2.47
C LYS A 44 -18.91 -25.55 3.24
N GLU A 45 -19.24 -26.50 4.12
CA GLU A 45 -18.24 -27.30 4.88
C GLU A 45 -17.28 -28.08 3.95
N ALA A 46 -17.81 -28.65 2.87
CA ALA A 46 -16.98 -29.35 1.88
C ALA A 46 -16.01 -28.38 1.17
N TYR A 47 -16.46 -27.21 0.77
CA TYR A 47 -15.59 -26.20 0.14
C TYR A 47 -14.53 -25.68 1.12
N ILE A 48 -14.87 -25.41 2.37
CA ILE A 48 -13.93 -24.99 3.40
C ILE A 48 -12.83 -26.05 3.58
N SER A 49 -13.23 -27.32 3.72
CA SER A 49 -12.27 -28.44 3.86
C SER A 49 -11.36 -28.59 2.63
N GLN A 50 -11.92 -28.46 1.43
CA GLN A 50 -11.14 -28.51 0.19
C GLN A 50 -10.19 -27.33 0.08
N HIS A 51 -10.63 -26.13 0.42
CA HIS A 51 -9.79 -24.94 0.42
C HIS A 51 -8.62 -25.07 1.41
N GLN A 52 -8.88 -25.49 2.66
CA GLN A 52 -7.84 -25.74 3.65
C GLN A 52 -6.79 -26.74 3.15
N LYS A 53 -7.25 -27.82 2.53
CA LYS A 53 -6.35 -28.81 1.93
C LYS A 53 -5.47 -28.19 0.84
N LEU A 54 -6.07 -27.42 -0.08
CA LEU A 54 -5.33 -26.77 -1.18
C LEU A 54 -4.30 -25.76 -0.65
N VAL A 55 -4.64 -24.96 0.34
CA VAL A 55 -3.70 -24.01 0.95
C VAL A 55 -2.54 -24.73 1.60
N ASN A 56 -2.81 -25.75 2.42
CA ASN A 56 -1.78 -26.48 3.17
C ASN A 56 -0.89 -27.35 2.27
N GLU A 57 -1.44 -27.98 1.24
CA GLU A 57 -0.70 -28.92 0.37
C GLU A 57 -0.03 -28.23 -0.82
N ASN A 58 -0.52 -27.05 -1.25
CA ASN A 58 0.00 -26.39 -2.44
C ASN A 58 0.55 -24.98 -2.17
N ILE A 59 -0.23 -24.12 -1.51
CA ILE A 59 0.17 -22.71 -1.33
C ILE A 59 1.38 -22.60 -0.40
N PHE A 60 1.27 -23.05 0.83
CA PHE A 60 2.37 -22.95 1.80
C PHE A 60 3.64 -23.67 1.35
N PRO A 61 3.58 -24.90 0.79
CA PRO A 61 4.77 -25.54 0.24
C PRO A 61 5.39 -24.76 -0.92
N SER A 62 4.60 -24.10 -1.75
CA SER A 62 5.11 -23.26 -2.85
C SER A 62 5.89 -22.07 -2.34
N TYR A 63 5.39 -21.37 -1.32
CA TYR A 63 6.12 -20.27 -0.68
C TYR A 63 7.41 -20.74 0.01
N ARG A 64 7.38 -21.89 0.70
CA ARG A 64 8.61 -22.51 1.27
C ARG A 64 9.62 -22.86 0.19
N LYS A 65 9.16 -23.38 -0.95
CA LYS A 65 10.03 -23.68 -2.10
C LYS A 65 10.63 -22.42 -2.71
N LEU A 66 9.83 -21.35 -2.81
CA LEU A 66 10.30 -20.03 -3.28
C LEU A 66 11.36 -19.47 -2.32
N SER A 67 11.12 -19.49 -1.01
CA SER A 67 12.07 -19.06 0.02
C SER A 67 13.40 -19.83 -0.11
N ALA A 68 13.36 -21.15 -0.25
CA ALA A 68 14.55 -21.97 -0.44
C ALA A 68 15.31 -21.63 -1.74
N ALA A 69 14.59 -21.40 -2.84
CA ALA A 69 15.20 -20.98 -4.10
C ALA A 69 15.86 -19.61 -4.00
N MET A 70 15.24 -18.66 -3.30
CA MET A 70 15.83 -17.34 -3.04
C MET A 70 17.08 -17.44 -2.15
N ALA A 71 17.08 -18.31 -1.15
CA ALA A 71 18.24 -18.58 -0.31
C ALA A 71 19.44 -19.11 -1.14
N ALA A 72 19.17 -19.99 -2.09
CA ALA A 72 20.20 -20.49 -3.01
C ALA A 72 20.74 -19.40 -3.96
N LEU A 73 19.93 -18.41 -4.31
CA LEU A 73 20.33 -17.29 -5.17
C LEU A 73 20.96 -16.13 -4.41
N LYS A 74 20.91 -16.14 -3.08
CA LYS A 74 21.51 -15.10 -2.23
C LYS A 74 23.02 -15.03 -2.48
N ASN A 75 23.54 -13.83 -2.68
CA ASN A 75 24.95 -13.56 -2.96
C ASN A 75 25.53 -14.12 -4.28
N THR A 76 24.70 -14.69 -5.16
CA THR A 76 25.16 -15.14 -6.48
C THR A 76 25.26 -14.01 -7.52
N GLY A 77 24.82 -12.81 -7.16
CA GLY A 77 24.86 -11.65 -8.04
C GLY A 77 26.29 -11.20 -8.35
N LYS A 78 26.54 -10.96 -9.63
CA LYS A 78 27.85 -10.47 -10.11
C LYS A 78 28.04 -8.97 -9.94
N ASN A 79 26.97 -8.23 -9.64
CA ASN A 79 26.98 -6.79 -9.46
C ASN A 79 26.09 -6.41 -8.26
N GLN A 80 26.74 -5.96 -7.19
CA GLN A 80 26.05 -5.48 -5.97
C GLN A 80 25.99 -3.95 -5.88
N ASN A 81 26.61 -3.24 -6.83
CA ASN A 81 26.82 -1.81 -6.77
C ASN A 81 25.75 -0.99 -7.52
N GLY A 82 24.72 -1.63 -8.03
CA GLY A 82 23.60 -0.95 -8.69
C GLY A 82 23.68 -0.92 -10.21
N LEU A 83 22.71 -0.26 -10.80
CA LEU A 83 22.42 -0.31 -12.23
C LEU A 83 23.54 0.25 -13.11
N CYS A 84 24.24 1.30 -12.62
CA CYS A 84 25.32 1.95 -13.38
C CYS A 84 26.51 1.05 -13.73
N TYR A 85 26.66 -0.08 -13.04
CA TYR A 85 27.75 -1.05 -13.30
C TYR A 85 27.37 -2.14 -14.30
N TYR A 86 26.15 -2.14 -14.80
CA TYR A 86 25.75 -3.02 -15.89
C TYR A 86 26.07 -2.41 -17.25
N PRO A 87 26.33 -3.23 -18.28
CA PRO A 87 26.37 -2.75 -19.65
C PRO A 87 25.07 -1.99 -19.97
N ASN A 88 25.19 -0.78 -20.49
CA ASN A 88 24.05 0.12 -20.76
C ASN A 88 23.20 0.50 -19.54
N GLY A 89 23.64 0.24 -18.32
CA GLY A 89 22.86 0.52 -17.10
C GLY A 89 22.50 1.99 -16.94
N LYS A 90 23.40 2.90 -17.33
CA LYS A 90 23.12 4.35 -17.35
C LYS A 90 21.98 4.70 -18.32
N ALA A 91 22.05 4.22 -19.55
CA ALA A 91 21.03 4.49 -20.56
C ALA A 91 19.67 3.88 -20.16
N TYR A 92 19.70 2.71 -19.53
CA TYR A 92 18.49 2.07 -18.99
C TYR A 92 17.87 2.87 -17.83
N TYR A 93 18.70 3.40 -16.92
CA TYR A 93 18.23 4.27 -15.85
C TYR A 93 17.59 5.56 -16.39
N GLU A 94 18.23 6.22 -17.36
CA GLU A 94 17.67 7.40 -18.03
C GLU A 94 16.34 7.10 -18.74
N TYR A 95 16.21 5.89 -19.31
CA TYR A 95 14.96 5.42 -19.90
C TYR A 95 13.86 5.25 -18.83
N ILE A 96 14.16 4.58 -17.70
CA ILE A 96 13.23 4.41 -16.59
C ILE A 96 12.76 5.76 -16.06
N VAL A 97 13.69 6.67 -15.79
CA VAL A 97 13.34 8.00 -15.28
C VAL A 97 12.40 8.72 -16.24
N ARG A 98 12.67 8.68 -17.54
CA ARG A 98 11.80 9.29 -18.57
C ARG A 98 10.44 8.65 -18.63
N ARG A 99 10.39 7.32 -18.57
CA ARG A 99 9.15 6.55 -18.58
C ARG A 99 8.27 6.87 -17.36
N ASP A 100 8.87 6.90 -16.18
CA ASP A 100 8.13 7.01 -14.92
C ASP A 100 7.74 8.46 -14.60
N THR A 101 8.55 9.43 -15.01
CA THR A 101 8.26 10.85 -14.80
C THR A 101 7.54 11.53 -15.96
N GLY A 102 7.51 10.92 -17.14
CA GLY A 102 7.04 11.56 -18.38
C GLY A 102 7.91 12.73 -18.84
N SER A 103 9.03 13.03 -18.17
CA SER A 103 9.90 14.16 -18.47
C SER A 103 10.99 13.80 -19.48
N SER A 104 11.23 14.69 -20.45
CA SER A 104 12.36 14.56 -21.38
C SER A 104 13.67 15.18 -20.84
N ARG A 105 13.67 15.74 -19.65
CA ARG A 105 14.85 16.31 -19.00
C ARG A 105 15.91 15.25 -18.72
N SER A 106 17.18 15.67 -18.71
CA SER A 106 18.26 14.78 -18.27
C SER A 106 18.14 14.49 -16.76
N VAL A 107 18.75 13.39 -16.32
CA VAL A 107 18.83 13.06 -14.88
C VAL A 107 19.51 14.18 -14.09
N SER A 108 20.54 14.79 -14.66
CA SER A 108 21.24 15.94 -14.04
C SER A 108 20.31 17.14 -13.86
N ASP A 109 19.55 17.49 -14.90
CA ASP A 109 18.61 18.62 -14.83
C ASP A 109 17.51 18.37 -13.79
N LEU A 110 17.02 17.11 -13.69
CA LEU A 110 16.04 16.73 -12.67
C LEU A 110 16.63 16.79 -11.26
N GLN A 111 17.89 16.40 -11.08
CA GLN A 111 18.58 16.52 -9.79
C GLN A 111 18.74 17.98 -9.38
N ASP A 112 19.13 18.86 -10.28
CA ASP A 112 19.32 20.28 -10.00
C ASP A 112 17.98 20.96 -9.72
N LEU A 113 16.93 20.62 -10.49
CA LEU A 113 15.57 21.08 -10.22
C LEU A 113 15.10 20.65 -8.81
N THR A 114 15.31 19.38 -8.46
CA THR A 114 14.90 18.86 -7.14
C THR A 114 15.65 19.56 -6.01
N LYS A 115 16.96 19.80 -6.16
CA LYS A 115 17.75 20.53 -5.15
C LYS A 115 17.26 21.97 -4.99
N SER A 116 16.95 22.65 -6.09
CA SER A 116 16.40 24.02 -6.06
C SER A 116 15.05 24.04 -5.33
N GLN A 117 14.15 23.14 -5.69
CA GLN A 117 12.86 23.03 -5.05
C GLN A 117 12.96 22.73 -3.55
N MET A 118 13.83 21.81 -3.16
CA MET A 118 14.07 21.53 -1.73
C MET A 118 14.56 22.77 -0.96
N ALA A 119 15.42 23.60 -1.57
CA ALA A 119 15.89 24.83 -0.92
C ALA A 119 14.78 25.87 -0.77
N GLU A 120 13.91 26.00 -1.78
CA GLU A 120 12.72 26.85 -1.74
C GLU A 120 11.74 26.39 -0.67
N ASP A 121 11.44 25.09 -0.62
CA ASP A 121 10.53 24.49 0.36
C ASP A 121 11.04 24.65 1.79
N LEU A 122 12.35 24.45 2.02
CA LEU A 122 12.97 24.70 3.33
C LEU A 122 12.83 26.18 3.75
N THR A 123 13.00 27.11 2.83
CA THR A 123 12.84 28.53 3.09
C THR A 123 11.39 28.87 3.40
N ALA A 124 10.45 28.30 2.66
CA ALA A 124 9.01 28.46 2.89
C ALA A 124 8.59 27.90 4.26
N MET A 125 9.10 26.70 4.61
CA MET A 125 8.86 26.07 5.91
C MET A 125 9.40 26.93 7.06
N GLN A 126 10.62 27.43 6.96
CA GLN A 126 11.20 28.32 7.97
C GLN A 126 10.35 29.60 8.13
N SER A 127 9.90 30.18 7.02
CA SER A 127 9.07 31.38 7.03
C SER A 127 7.70 31.10 7.69
N ALA A 128 7.11 29.94 7.45
CA ALA A 128 5.85 29.51 8.09
C ALA A 128 6.03 29.31 9.60
N LEU A 129 7.12 28.67 10.03
CA LEU A 129 7.45 28.48 11.44
C LEU A 129 7.65 29.83 12.17
N ILE A 130 8.34 30.79 11.55
CA ILE A 130 8.54 32.12 12.12
C ILE A 130 7.20 32.88 12.24
N LYS A 131 6.30 32.74 11.25
CA LYS A 131 4.96 33.34 11.32
C LYS A 131 4.15 32.75 12.44
N SER A 132 4.12 31.41 12.55
CA SER A 132 3.42 30.67 13.61
C SER A 132 3.93 31.07 15.01
N SER A 133 5.24 31.20 15.19
CA SER A 133 5.81 31.63 16.47
C SER A 133 5.46 33.07 16.86
N LYS A 134 5.21 33.96 15.89
CA LYS A 134 4.81 35.35 16.14
C LYS A 134 3.32 35.51 16.45
N THR A 135 2.47 34.58 15.98
CA THR A 135 1.02 34.60 16.24
C THR A 135 0.65 33.99 17.60
N GLY A 136 1.63 33.52 18.38
CA GLY A 136 1.40 32.94 19.71
C GLY A 136 0.79 31.54 19.65
N GLU A 137 0.59 30.98 18.49
CA GLU A 137 0.29 29.57 18.30
C GLU A 137 1.58 28.80 18.54
N SER A 138 1.76 28.33 19.76
CA SER A 138 2.94 27.63 20.23
C SER A 138 3.23 26.40 19.39
N SER A 139 4.15 26.52 18.45
CA SER A 139 4.73 25.36 17.75
C SER A 139 5.87 24.75 18.55
N GLY A 140 5.66 24.58 19.85
CA GLY A 140 6.49 23.69 20.64
C GLY A 140 5.98 22.29 20.44
N GLY A 141 6.58 21.50 19.54
CA GLY A 141 6.49 20.03 19.47
C GLY A 141 5.12 19.37 19.65
N SER A 142 4.05 20.14 19.62
CA SER A 142 2.69 19.64 19.68
C SER A 142 2.33 19.12 18.30
N THR A 143 2.21 17.84 18.19
CA THR A 143 1.28 17.21 17.23
C THR A 143 0.05 18.09 17.15
N VAL A 144 -0.23 18.67 15.98
CA VAL A 144 -1.49 19.34 15.73
C VAL A 144 -2.56 18.28 16.04
N LYS A 145 -3.21 18.43 17.20
CA LYS A 145 -4.31 17.54 17.55
C LYS A 145 -5.46 17.95 16.63
N LEU A 146 -5.53 17.30 15.48
CA LEU A 146 -6.70 17.38 14.62
C LEU A 146 -7.85 16.77 15.42
N THR A 147 -8.63 17.62 16.05
CA THR A 147 -9.88 17.18 16.65
C THR A 147 -10.89 17.08 15.52
N LEU A 148 -11.07 15.88 15.02
CA LEU A 148 -12.16 15.61 14.08
C LEU A 148 -13.48 15.68 14.83
N GLU A 149 -14.46 16.40 14.29
CA GLU A 149 -15.81 16.46 14.86
C GLU A 149 -16.51 15.09 14.81
N ASN A 150 -16.07 14.23 13.90
CA ASN A 150 -16.58 12.86 13.74
C ASN A 150 -15.43 11.91 13.41
N THR A 151 -15.51 10.70 13.93
CA THR A 151 -14.52 9.63 13.70
C THR A 151 -15.04 8.55 12.74
N ASP A 152 -16.31 8.61 12.34
CA ASP A 152 -16.88 7.67 11.36
C ASP A 152 -16.36 8.01 9.95
N PRO A 153 -15.65 7.09 9.28
CA PRO A 153 -15.08 7.32 7.96
C PRO A 153 -16.09 7.70 6.89
N LEU A 154 -17.30 7.16 6.95
CA LEU A 154 -18.37 7.47 6.00
C LEU A 154 -18.85 8.91 6.17
N VAL A 155 -19.03 9.36 7.41
CA VAL A 155 -19.43 10.74 7.71
C VAL A 155 -18.32 11.72 7.31
N ILE A 156 -17.07 11.38 7.55
CA ILE A 156 -15.91 12.19 7.09
C ILE A 156 -15.90 12.28 5.56
N LEU A 157 -16.09 11.17 4.87
CA LEU A 157 -16.10 11.12 3.40
C LEU A 157 -17.22 11.99 2.81
N ASP A 158 -18.42 11.91 3.36
CA ASP A 158 -19.56 12.72 2.90
C ASP A 158 -19.32 14.22 3.15
N SER A 159 -18.77 14.59 4.31
CA SER A 159 -18.39 15.97 4.61
C SER A 159 -17.30 16.50 3.65
N LEU A 160 -16.36 15.66 3.27
CA LEU A 160 -15.32 16.02 2.29
C LEU A 160 -15.90 16.16 0.88
N LYS A 161 -16.81 15.30 0.47
CA LYS A 161 -17.50 15.44 -0.83
C LYS A 161 -18.21 16.80 -0.96
N GLU A 162 -18.90 17.22 0.09
CA GLU A 162 -19.57 18.54 0.10
C GLU A 162 -18.57 19.69 -0.01
N LYS A 163 -17.47 19.63 0.75
CA LYS A 163 -16.45 20.69 0.77
C LYS A 163 -15.63 20.76 -0.52
N CYS A 164 -15.37 19.62 -1.16
CA CYS A 164 -14.60 19.57 -2.39
C CYS A 164 -15.36 20.08 -3.63
N SER A 165 -16.67 20.22 -3.55
CA SER A 165 -17.51 20.62 -4.70
C SER A 165 -17.18 22.01 -5.28
N GLY A 166 -16.54 22.89 -4.49
CA GLY A 166 -16.09 24.21 -4.95
C GLY A 166 -14.73 24.22 -5.66
N ASP A 167 -13.88 23.25 -5.36
CA ASP A 167 -12.49 23.24 -5.79
C ASP A 167 -12.20 22.19 -6.88
N PHE A 168 -13.09 21.22 -7.04
CA PHE A 168 -12.93 20.10 -7.99
C PHE A 168 -14.16 19.98 -8.90
N PRO A 169 -13.97 19.40 -10.10
CA PRO A 169 -15.11 19.03 -10.96
C PRO A 169 -16.10 18.13 -10.21
N ALA A 170 -17.37 18.24 -10.57
CA ALA A 170 -18.40 17.37 -9.99
C ALA A 170 -18.04 15.91 -10.16
N LEU A 171 -18.09 15.16 -9.06
CA LEU A 171 -17.90 13.70 -9.11
C LEU A 171 -19.09 13.06 -9.84
N PRO A 172 -18.86 12.08 -10.71
CA PRO A 172 -19.94 11.26 -11.22
C PRO A 172 -20.63 10.54 -10.04
N ASP A 173 -21.87 10.12 -10.28
CA ASP A 173 -22.60 9.31 -9.30
C ASP A 173 -21.97 7.92 -9.24
N VAL A 174 -21.08 7.71 -8.28
CA VAL A 174 -20.34 6.47 -8.08
C VAL A 174 -20.64 5.90 -6.70
N ASN A 175 -20.86 4.61 -6.66
CA ASN A 175 -20.99 3.89 -5.39
C ASN A 175 -19.61 3.74 -4.74
N ILE A 176 -19.43 4.28 -3.54
CA ILE A 176 -18.19 4.12 -2.77
C ILE A 176 -18.52 3.37 -1.48
N GLN A 177 -17.84 2.27 -1.28
CA GLN A 177 -17.90 1.48 -0.06
C GLN A 177 -16.64 1.70 0.76
N VAL A 178 -16.77 1.81 2.08
CA VAL A 178 -15.64 1.79 3.00
C VAL A 178 -15.64 0.43 3.69
N LYS A 179 -14.50 -0.25 3.66
CA LYS A 179 -14.31 -1.56 4.32
C LYS A 179 -13.07 -1.50 5.19
N GLN A 180 -13.07 -2.25 6.27
CA GLN A 180 -11.88 -2.44 7.09
C GLN A 180 -10.94 -3.46 6.43
N VAL A 181 -9.64 -3.24 6.63
CA VAL A 181 -8.63 -4.24 6.32
C VAL A 181 -8.82 -5.42 7.27
N GLN A 182 -8.61 -6.63 6.78
CA GLN A 182 -8.62 -7.81 7.63
C GLN A 182 -7.47 -7.76 8.64
N ALA A 183 -7.76 -8.10 9.91
CA ALA A 183 -6.80 -7.99 11.01
C ALA A 183 -5.45 -8.68 10.71
N GLU A 184 -5.46 -9.79 10.01
CA GLU A 184 -4.26 -10.54 9.63
C GLU A 184 -3.39 -9.85 8.56
N MET A 185 -3.91 -8.77 7.95
CA MET A 185 -3.22 -8.00 6.91
C MET A 185 -2.82 -6.59 7.38
N GLU A 186 -3.22 -6.17 8.56
CA GLU A 186 -3.02 -4.81 9.07
C GLU A 186 -1.53 -4.41 9.10
N ASP A 187 -0.65 -5.31 9.53
CA ASP A 187 0.80 -5.10 9.58
C ASP A 187 1.47 -4.86 8.20
N TYR A 188 0.80 -5.25 7.13
CA TYR A 188 1.40 -5.28 5.78
C TYR A 188 0.81 -4.24 4.84
N LEU A 189 -0.29 -3.60 5.21
CA LEU A 189 -1.00 -2.69 4.33
C LEU A 189 -0.90 -1.23 4.78
N SER A 190 -1.08 -0.33 3.82
CA SER A 190 -1.10 1.12 4.08
C SER A 190 -2.27 1.49 5.00
N PRO A 191 -2.18 2.65 5.71
CA PRO A 191 -3.27 3.13 6.58
C PRO A 191 -4.63 3.24 5.87
N ALA A 192 -4.63 3.55 4.59
CA ALA A 192 -5.80 3.51 3.73
C ALA A 192 -5.38 3.33 2.28
N PHE A 193 -6.21 2.65 1.49
CA PHE A 193 -6.01 2.53 0.05
C PHE A 193 -7.33 2.35 -0.69
N PHE A 194 -7.36 2.84 -1.93
CA PHE A 194 -8.48 2.69 -2.83
C PHE A 194 -8.22 1.53 -3.79
N MET A 195 -9.17 0.60 -3.87
CA MET A 195 -9.14 -0.44 -4.89
C MET A 195 -9.74 0.10 -6.17
N VAL A 196 -8.88 0.25 -7.18
CA VAL A 196 -9.33 0.66 -8.51
C VAL A 196 -10.25 -0.42 -9.06
N PRO A 197 -11.50 -0.10 -9.42
CA PRO A 197 -12.44 -1.07 -9.94
C PRO A 197 -11.99 -1.64 -11.29
N ALA A 198 -12.53 -2.78 -11.65
CA ALA A 198 -12.32 -3.36 -12.96
C ALA A 198 -12.90 -2.43 -14.04
N ILE A 199 -12.27 -2.40 -15.22
CA ILE A 199 -12.67 -1.49 -16.31
C ILE A 199 -14.07 -1.80 -16.86
N ASP A 200 -14.54 -3.03 -16.67
CA ASP A 200 -15.85 -3.55 -17.05
C ASP A 200 -16.88 -3.53 -15.92
N ASP A 201 -16.47 -3.17 -14.70
CA ASP A 201 -17.33 -2.98 -13.53
C ASP A 201 -16.83 -1.80 -12.70
N THR A 202 -17.26 -0.60 -13.07
CA THR A 202 -16.85 0.66 -12.41
C THR A 202 -17.67 0.99 -11.17
N ASP A 203 -18.63 0.14 -10.78
CA ASP A 203 -19.51 0.39 -9.64
C ASP A 203 -18.96 -0.19 -8.32
N ASP A 204 -17.94 -1.07 -8.39
CA ASP A 204 -17.29 -1.64 -7.19
C ASP A 204 -16.10 -0.77 -6.72
N ASN A 205 -16.40 0.40 -6.20
CA ASN A 205 -15.39 1.31 -5.64
C ASN A 205 -15.23 1.08 -4.14
N VAL A 206 -14.08 0.57 -3.73
CA VAL A 206 -13.83 0.24 -2.32
C VAL A 206 -12.63 1.00 -1.78
N ILE A 207 -12.83 1.70 -0.67
CA ILE A 207 -11.77 2.28 0.15
C ILE A 207 -11.56 1.36 1.33
N TYR A 208 -10.36 0.82 1.48
CA TYR A 208 -9.97 0.05 2.66
C TYR A 208 -9.29 0.95 3.67
N ILE A 209 -9.65 0.81 4.94
CA ILE A 209 -9.04 1.52 6.08
C ILE A 209 -8.38 0.50 6.98
N ASN A 210 -7.15 0.79 7.38
CA ASN A 210 -6.35 -0.01 8.31
C ASN A 210 -6.37 0.70 9.67
N GLU A 211 -7.17 0.20 10.61
CA GLU A 211 -7.37 0.83 11.91
C GLU A 211 -6.16 0.68 12.83
N ASP A 212 -5.35 -0.36 12.67
CA ASP A 212 -4.17 -0.58 13.52
C ASP A 212 -3.08 0.49 13.30
N ILE A 213 -2.89 0.92 12.04
CA ILE A 213 -1.89 1.95 11.68
C ILE A 213 -2.49 3.36 11.74
N CYS A 214 -3.78 3.49 11.55
CA CYS A 214 -4.52 4.75 11.67
C CYS A 214 -5.57 4.63 12.77
N PRO A 215 -5.14 4.52 14.06
CA PRO A 215 -6.10 4.51 15.14
C PRO A 215 -6.90 5.81 15.04
N MET A 216 -8.17 5.70 14.75
CA MET A 216 -9.07 6.84 14.83
C MET A 216 -9.09 7.30 16.28
N ILE A 217 -8.49 8.47 16.50
CA ILE A 217 -8.17 9.10 17.78
C ILE A 217 -9.46 9.44 18.56
#